data_664965a7e080d34ec07700fe08fd7fd5
#
_entry.id   664965a7e080d34ec07700fe08fd7fd5
#
_cell.length_a   1.000
_cell.length_b   1.000
_cell.length_c   1.000
_cell.angle_alpha   90.00
_cell.angle_beta   90.00
_cell.angle_gamma   90.00
#
_symmetry.space_group_name_H-M   'P 1'
#
loop_
_entity.id
_entity.type
_entity.pdbx_description
1 polymer ?
#
loop_
_entity_poly.entity_id
_entity_poly.type
_entity_poly.pdbx_seq_one_letter_code
_entity_poly.pdbx_strand_id
1 'polypeptide(L)'
;YLKAPCNLSPDMTQEEWETLSDPLLFSEEEEEDDDDKYFAERAKVFGGLLPLGSQGCTYEHALVLNGKYAGRVVNIDVDLRKPKFAFETTFLDWYERYLDEVISGDLIGNTLARFGYNRRGTIEVLLNDYQQTTDLQEQRNCRDALWHKKFPFPAETFPTIEKIISWNKEDKHFFINLLLRSSYEHAKPYLTT
;
A
#
# COMPACT_ATOMS: atom_id res chain seq x y z
N TYR A 1 -12.15 23.28 -3.83
CA TYR A 1 -11.61 21.94 -3.86
C TYR A 1 -10.54 21.70 -2.78
N LEU A 2 -9.37 22.34 -2.81
CA LEU A 2 -8.31 22.18 -1.78
C LEU A 2 -8.73 22.66 -0.38
N LYS A 3 -9.65 23.60 -0.27
CA LYS A 3 -10.17 24.11 1.00
C LYS A 3 -11.37 23.32 1.53
N ALA A 4 -11.96 22.44 0.71
CA ALA A 4 -13.03 21.57 1.18
C ALA A 4 -12.50 20.61 2.25
N PRO A 5 -13.34 20.15 3.19
CA PRO A 5 -12.92 19.16 4.18
C PRO A 5 -12.48 17.85 3.51
N CYS A 6 -11.42 17.23 4.03
CA CYS A 6 -11.09 15.86 3.66
C CYS A 6 -11.95 14.90 4.48
N ASN A 7 -12.76 14.11 3.79
CA ASN A 7 -13.68 13.13 4.39
C ASN A 7 -13.08 11.72 4.46
N LEU A 8 -11.85 11.53 4.00
CA LEU A 8 -11.20 10.22 3.97
C LEU A 8 -10.65 9.83 5.34
N SER A 9 -10.71 8.53 5.65
CA SER A 9 -10.18 7.94 6.88
C SER A 9 -9.41 6.65 6.57
N PRO A 10 -8.30 6.35 7.28
CA PRO A 10 -7.62 5.06 7.19
C PRO A 10 -8.52 3.87 7.55
N ASP A 11 -9.48 4.09 8.44
CA ASP A 11 -10.39 3.07 8.98
C ASP A 11 -11.73 3.01 8.20
N MET A 12 -11.86 3.80 7.13
CA MET A 12 -13.07 3.83 6.30
C MET A 12 -13.40 2.44 5.77
N THR A 13 -14.62 1.99 6.00
CA THR A 13 -15.14 0.71 5.47
C THR A 13 -15.43 0.82 3.97
N GLN A 14 -15.68 -0.31 3.31
CA GLN A 14 -16.09 -0.31 1.91
C GLN A 14 -17.47 0.35 1.73
N GLU A 15 -18.39 0.10 2.65
CA GLU A 15 -19.73 0.67 2.63
C GLU A 15 -19.72 2.21 2.81
N GLU A 16 -18.89 2.71 3.74
CA GLU A 16 -18.70 4.17 3.92
C GLU A 16 -18.11 4.83 2.67
N TRP A 17 -17.17 4.14 2.02
CA TRP A 17 -16.60 4.61 0.76
C TRP A 17 -17.63 4.66 -0.36
N GLU A 18 -18.40 3.60 -0.56
CA GLU A 18 -19.46 3.53 -1.56
C GLU A 18 -20.50 4.65 -1.32
N THR A 19 -20.94 4.82 -0.07
CA THR A 19 -21.86 5.90 0.29
C THR A 19 -21.30 7.30 -0.06
N LEU A 20 -19.99 7.51 0.11
CA LEU A 20 -19.33 8.79 -0.21
C LEU A 20 -19.16 8.98 -1.72
N SER A 21 -18.86 7.92 -2.47
CA SER A 21 -18.46 7.98 -3.89
C SER A 21 -19.61 7.77 -4.88
N ASP A 22 -20.66 7.05 -4.51
CA ASP A 22 -21.80 6.75 -5.39
C ASP A 22 -22.43 8.00 -6.05
N PRO A 23 -22.63 9.13 -5.33
CA PRO A 23 -23.17 10.33 -5.98
C PRO A 23 -22.32 10.84 -7.14
N LEU A 24 -20.99 10.59 -7.11
CA LEU A 24 -20.09 10.99 -8.19
C LEU A 24 -20.22 10.07 -9.41
N LEU A 25 -20.43 8.76 -9.21
CA LEU A 25 -20.67 7.80 -10.30
C LEU A 25 -21.94 8.14 -11.09
N PHE A 26 -23.01 8.52 -10.39
CA PHE A 26 -24.30 8.84 -11.03
C PHE A 26 -24.32 10.23 -11.70
N SER A 27 -23.43 11.14 -11.30
CA SER A 27 -23.34 12.47 -11.93
C SER A 27 -22.72 12.44 -13.32
N GLU A 28 -22.04 11.36 -13.70
CA GLU A 28 -21.46 11.18 -15.04
C GLU A 28 -22.47 10.66 -16.06
N GLU A 29 -23.62 10.10 -15.60
CA GLU A 29 -24.69 9.55 -16.47
C GLU A 29 -25.79 10.57 -16.81
N GLU A 30 -25.88 11.68 -16.08
CA GLU A 30 -26.85 12.74 -16.36
C GLU A 30 -26.32 13.63 -17.48
N GLU A 31 -26.92 13.49 -18.68
CA GLU A 31 -26.72 14.41 -19.80
C GLU A 31 -27.16 15.81 -19.40
N GLU A 32 -26.26 16.69 -19.23
CA GLU A 32 -26.22 18.13 -19.42
C GLU A 32 -25.31 18.80 -18.38
N ASP A 33 -24.25 19.39 -18.87
CA ASP A 33 -23.40 20.54 -18.49
C ASP A 33 -23.63 21.23 -17.11
N ASP A 34 -23.85 20.49 -16.00
CA ASP A 34 -23.77 21.08 -14.68
C ASP A 34 -22.38 20.78 -14.05
N ASP A 35 -21.35 21.41 -14.67
CA ASP A 35 -20.00 21.40 -14.17
C ASP A 35 -19.93 21.75 -12.67
N ASP A 36 -20.79 22.66 -12.21
CA ASP A 36 -20.80 23.09 -10.80
C ASP A 36 -21.26 21.95 -9.88
N LYS A 37 -22.26 21.17 -10.27
CA LYS A 37 -22.73 20.00 -9.52
C LYS A 37 -21.66 18.92 -9.47
N TYR A 38 -21.08 18.57 -10.63
CA TYR A 38 -19.99 17.61 -10.71
C TYR A 38 -18.80 17.99 -9.82
N PHE A 39 -18.34 19.24 -9.91
CA PHE A 39 -17.24 19.71 -9.07
C PHE A 39 -17.60 19.75 -7.58
N ALA A 40 -18.85 19.99 -7.22
CA ALA A 40 -19.31 19.95 -5.83
C ALA A 40 -19.29 18.52 -5.28
N GLU A 41 -19.77 17.52 -6.02
CA GLU A 41 -19.73 16.11 -5.63
C GLU A 41 -18.26 15.62 -5.56
N ARG A 42 -17.46 15.94 -6.56
CA ARG A 42 -16.02 15.61 -6.57
C ARG A 42 -15.28 16.23 -5.38
N ALA A 43 -15.66 17.44 -4.94
CA ALA A 43 -15.08 18.06 -3.76
C ALA A 43 -15.47 17.36 -2.46
N LYS A 44 -16.59 16.66 -2.39
CA LYS A 44 -16.94 15.82 -1.22
C LYS A 44 -16.06 14.59 -1.13
N VAL A 45 -15.72 13.98 -2.27
CA VAL A 45 -14.88 12.76 -2.33
C VAL A 45 -13.40 13.10 -2.19
N PHE A 46 -12.91 14.07 -2.96
CA PHE A 46 -11.47 14.38 -3.05
C PHE A 46 -11.11 15.76 -2.47
N GLY A 47 -12.00 16.36 -1.68
CA GLY A 47 -11.73 17.63 -1.02
C GLY A 47 -10.56 17.55 -0.05
N GLY A 48 -9.84 18.67 0.10
CA GLY A 48 -8.70 18.76 1.01
C GLY A 48 -7.51 17.90 0.65
N LEU A 49 -7.42 17.43 -0.60
CA LEU A 49 -6.29 16.63 -1.10
C LEU A 49 -5.43 17.44 -2.07
N LEU A 50 -4.13 17.40 -1.89
CA LEU A 50 -3.13 17.93 -2.82
C LEU A 50 -2.47 16.78 -3.57
N PRO A 51 -2.65 16.64 -4.89
CA PRO A 51 -1.94 15.65 -5.68
C PRO A 51 -0.43 15.84 -5.56
N LEU A 52 0.30 14.75 -5.27
CA LEU A 52 1.76 14.72 -5.18
C LEU A 52 2.40 14.14 -6.44
N GLY A 53 1.72 13.21 -7.08
CA GLY A 53 2.19 12.57 -8.29
C GLY A 53 1.36 11.36 -8.70
N SER A 54 1.44 11.02 -9.99
CA SER A 54 0.77 9.86 -10.56
C SER A 54 1.56 8.59 -10.31
N GLN A 55 0.82 7.52 -10.04
CA GLN A 55 1.36 6.15 -9.98
C GLN A 55 1.15 5.38 -11.29
N GLY A 56 0.60 6.04 -12.30
CA GLY A 56 0.16 5.46 -13.56
C GLY A 56 -1.32 5.10 -13.55
N CYS A 57 -1.92 5.02 -14.75
CA CYS A 57 -3.37 4.90 -14.94
C CYS A 57 -4.12 5.96 -14.12
N THR A 58 -5.08 5.53 -13.33
CA THR A 58 -5.98 6.37 -12.53
C THR A 58 -5.49 6.60 -11.09
N TYR A 59 -4.34 6.04 -10.71
CA TYR A 59 -3.83 6.10 -9.34
C TYR A 59 -2.92 7.29 -9.10
N GLU A 60 -3.16 7.97 -8.00
CA GLU A 60 -2.38 9.13 -7.57
C GLU A 60 -1.99 9.04 -6.08
N HIS A 61 -0.85 9.62 -5.75
CA HIS A 61 -0.51 9.98 -4.37
C HIS A 61 -1.03 11.37 -4.07
N ALA A 62 -1.70 11.54 -2.95
CA ALA A 62 -2.21 12.84 -2.51
C ALA A 62 -1.86 13.11 -1.05
N LEU A 63 -1.54 14.37 -0.74
CA LEU A 63 -1.35 14.85 0.63
C LEU A 63 -2.69 15.35 1.17
N VAL A 64 -3.06 14.88 2.35
CA VAL A 64 -4.20 15.40 3.10
C VAL A 64 -3.85 16.75 3.71
N LEU A 65 -4.56 17.81 3.30
CA LEU A 65 -4.26 19.19 3.72
C LEU A 65 -4.99 19.62 4.99
N ASN A 66 -6.11 19.00 5.30
CA ASN A 66 -6.95 19.41 6.44
C ASN A 66 -7.67 18.21 7.07
N GLY A 67 -8.38 18.47 8.19
CA GLY A 67 -9.08 17.43 8.94
C GLY A 67 -8.18 16.63 9.88
N LYS A 68 -8.72 15.53 10.40
CA LYS A 68 -8.07 14.68 11.42
C LYS A 68 -6.74 14.07 10.94
N TYR A 69 -6.64 13.81 9.65
CA TYR A 69 -5.49 13.11 9.04
C TYR A 69 -4.59 14.04 8.21
N ALA A 70 -4.68 15.36 8.47
CA ALA A 70 -3.83 16.35 7.81
C ALA A 70 -2.34 15.99 7.96
N GLY A 71 -1.58 16.12 6.87
CA GLY A 71 -0.17 15.77 6.80
C GLY A 71 0.13 14.32 6.43
N ARG A 72 -0.88 13.45 6.31
CA ARG A 72 -0.71 12.07 5.81
C ARG A 72 -0.81 11.99 4.30
N VAL A 73 -0.19 10.97 3.74
CA VAL A 73 -0.34 10.63 2.32
C VAL A 73 -1.41 9.56 2.18
N VAL A 74 -2.27 9.74 1.18
CA VAL A 74 -3.29 8.79 0.77
C VAL A 74 -3.13 8.47 -0.71
N ASN A 75 -3.29 7.22 -1.06
CA ASN A 75 -3.36 6.76 -2.44
C ASN A 75 -4.82 6.76 -2.87
N ILE A 76 -5.12 7.49 -3.91
CA ILE A 76 -6.47 7.62 -4.48
C ILE A 76 -6.50 7.02 -5.87
N ASP A 77 -7.68 6.59 -6.27
CA ASP A 77 -8.01 6.16 -7.61
C ASP A 77 -9.10 7.07 -8.16
N VAL A 78 -8.84 7.75 -9.26
CA VAL A 78 -9.85 8.63 -9.87
C VAL A 78 -11.03 7.86 -10.45
N ASP A 79 -10.90 6.53 -10.69
CA ASP A 79 -11.99 5.61 -11.01
C ASP A 79 -12.73 5.11 -9.75
N LEU A 80 -12.64 5.83 -8.66
CA LEU A 80 -13.42 5.65 -7.44
C LEU A 80 -13.22 4.30 -6.71
N ARG A 81 -12.04 3.66 -6.84
CA ARG A 81 -11.70 2.57 -5.92
C ARG A 81 -11.37 3.15 -4.54
N LYS A 82 -11.70 2.37 -3.52
CA LYS A 82 -11.48 2.79 -2.14
C LYS A 82 -10.04 3.25 -1.90
N PRO A 83 -9.84 4.47 -1.38
CA PRO A 83 -8.52 5.02 -1.11
C PRO A 83 -7.77 4.23 -0.04
N LYS A 84 -6.44 4.26 -0.10
CA LYS A 84 -5.58 3.61 0.87
C LYS A 84 -4.56 4.59 1.41
N PHE A 85 -4.59 4.84 2.71
CA PHE A 85 -3.56 5.64 3.37
C PHE A 85 -2.21 4.92 3.34
N ALA A 86 -1.14 5.69 3.14
CA ALA A 86 0.21 5.18 3.30
C ALA A 86 0.46 4.71 4.74
N PHE A 87 1.41 3.79 4.90
CA PHE A 87 1.81 3.29 6.22
C PHE A 87 2.38 4.38 7.09
N GLU A 88 3.13 5.27 6.48
CA GLU A 88 3.73 6.41 7.16
C GLU A 88 2.65 7.37 7.66
N THR A 89 2.86 7.88 8.87
CA THR A 89 1.89 8.76 9.53
C THR A 89 2.07 10.23 9.16
N THR A 90 3.20 10.59 8.54
CA THR A 90 3.46 11.94 8.05
C THR A 90 3.97 11.94 6.61
N PHE A 91 3.82 13.07 5.93
CA PHE A 91 4.39 13.28 4.60
C PHE A 91 5.93 13.18 4.61
N LEU A 92 6.57 13.68 5.65
CA LEU A 92 8.05 13.67 5.72
C LEU A 92 8.58 12.24 5.84
N ASP A 93 7.97 11.39 6.68
CA ASP A 93 8.36 9.98 6.80
C ASP A 93 8.12 9.22 5.49
N TRP A 94 7.01 9.51 4.80
CA TRP A 94 6.70 8.95 3.49
C TRP A 94 7.73 9.37 2.43
N TYR A 95 8.13 10.65 2.42
CA TYR A 95 9.09 11.17 1.47
C TYR A 95 10.51 10.67 1.75
N GLU A 96 10.91 10.58 3.03
CA GLU A 96 12.17 9.97 3.43
C GLU A 96 12.25 8.51 2.97
N ARG A 97 11.18 7.74 3.21
CA ARG A 97 11.10 6.37 2.69
C ARG A 97 11.25 6.30 1.16
N TYR A 98 10.61 7.22 0.45
CA TYR A 98 10.74 7.28 -1.01
C TYR A 98 12.20 7.45 -1.43
N LEU A 99 12.92 8.36 -0.78
CA LEU A 99 14.34 8.59 -1.06
C LEU A 99 15.19 7.36 -0.71
N ASP A 100 14.95 6.73 0.43
CA ASP A 100 15.66 5.52 0.86
C ASP A 100 15.47 4.37 -0.14
N GLU A 101 14.25 4.14 -0.59
CA GLU A 101 13.94 3.05 -1.54
C GLU A 101 14.47 3.36 -2.97
N VAL A 102 14.59 4.63 -3.36
CA VAL A 102 15.29 5.04 -4.58
C VAL A 102 16.80 4.77 -4.45
N ILE A 103 17.41 5.18 -3.35
CA ILE A 103 18.86 5.03 -3.10
C ILE A 103 19.25 3.55 -2.98
N SER A 104 18.47 2.74 -2.29
CA SER A 104 18.70 1.29 -2.16
C SER A 104 18.46 0.52 -3.46
N GLY A 105 17.73 1.11 -4.40
CA GLY A 105 17.32 0.47 -5.65
C GLY A 105 16.09 -0.43 -5.51
N ASP A 106 15.41 -0.44 -4.37
CA ASP A 106 14.18 -1.20 -4.16
C ASP A 106 13.04 -0.73 -5.09
N LEU A 107 13.03 0.57 -5.45
CA LEU A 107 12.09 1.11 -6.43
C LEU A 107 12.53 0.93 -7.89
N ILE A 108 13.81 0.61 -8.15
CA ILE A 108 14.33 0.40 -9.51
C ILE A 108 13.92 -1.00 -9.98
N GLY A 109 12.82 -1.11 -10.67
CA GLY A 109 12.31 -2.39 -11.19
C GLY A 109 10.97 -2.81 -10.59
N ASN A 110 10.53 -2.17 -9.52
CA ASN A 110 9.13 -2.13 -9.15
C ASN A 110 8.53 -0.86 -9.74
N THR A 111 7.40 -1.00 -10.41
CA THR A 111 6.62 0.15 -10.82
C THR A 111 6.33 0.99 -9.57
N LEU A 112 6.42 2.31 -9.67
CA LEU A 112 5.98 3.26 -8.62
C LEU A 112 4.53 3.00 -8.16
N ALA A 113 3.78 2.27 -8.98
CA ALA A 113 2.48 1.72 -8.63
C ALA A 113 2.60 0.91 -7.34
N ARG A 114 1.89 1.36 -6.30
CA ARG A 114 1.83 0.78 -4.95
C ARG A 114 2.93 1.20 -3.97
N PHE A 115 3.74 2.19 -4.30
CA PHE A 115 4.62 2.79 -3.30
C PHE A 115 3.84 3.32 -2.10
N GLY A 116 4.31 3.04 -0.89
CA GLY A 116 3.64 3.44 0.36
C GLY A 116 2.44 2.56 0.77
N TYR A 117 2.01 1.59 -0.08
CA TYR A 117 0.94 0.65 0.30
C TYR A 117 1.40 -0.40 1.30
N ASN A 118 2.69 -0.73 1.33
CA ASN A 118 3.25 -1.79 2.14
C ASN A 118 4.07 -1.21 3.30
N ARG A 119 4.24 -2.02 4.36
CA ARG A 119 5.06 -1.69 5.51
C ARG A 119 6.51 -1.42 5.09
N ARG A 120 7.15 -0.39 5.66
CA ARG A 120 8.58 -0.11 5.52
C ARG A 120 9.41 -1.16 6.26
N GLY A 121 10.59 -1.48 5.75
CA GLY A 121 11.60 -2.30 6.41
C GLY A 121 12.53 -2.99 5.41
N THR A 122 13.74 -3.34 5.87
CA THR A 122 14.59 -4.28 5.14
C THR A 122 13.99 -5.69 5.22
N ILE A 123 14.50 -6.63 4.41
CA ILE A 123 14.03 -8.02 4.42
C ILE A 123 14.19 -8.62 5.82
N GLU A 124 15.34 -8.38 6.48
CA GLU A 124 15.64 -8.87 7.82
C GLU A 124 14.66 -8.30 8.87
N VAL A 125 14.40 -7.00 8.83
CA VAL A 125 13.43 -6.34 9.73
C VAL A 125 12.04 -6.92 9.55
N LEU A 126 11.57 -7.06 8.31
CA LEU A 126 10.25 -7.60 8.03
C LEU A 126 10.11 -9.07 8.45
N LEU A 127 11.14 -9.90 8.24
CA LEU A 127 11.17 -11.30 8.71
C LEU A 127 11.16 -11.39 10.23
N ASN A 128 11.94 -10.52 10.90
CA ASN A 128 12.00 -10.48 12.36
C ASN A 128 10.65 -10.04 12.96
N ASP A 129 10.08 -8.97 12.45
CA ASP A 129 8.78 -8.44 12.89
C ASP A 129 7.66 -9.47 12.68
N TYR A 130 7.69 -10.20 11.56
CA TYR A 130 6.76 -11.29 11.29
C TYR A 130 6.84 -12.38 12.36
N GLN A 131 8.05 -12.74 12.82
CA GLN A 131 8.24 -13.77 13.84
C GLN A 131 7.81 -13.31 15.25
N GLN A 132 7.94 -12.02 15.54
CA GLN A 132 7.71 -11.47 16.88
C GLN A 132 6.26 -11.07 17.13
N THR A 133 5.51 -10.72 16.07
CA THR A 133 4.12 -10.32 16.24
C THR A 133 3.18 -11.51 16.28
N THR A 134 2.17 -11.42 17.15
CA THR A 134 1.02 -12.33 17.18
C THR A 134 -0.22 -11.75 16.51
N ASP A 135 -0.14 -10.48 16.08
CA ASP A 135 -1.21 -9.79 15.35
C ASP A 135 -1.22 -10.28 13.89
N LEU A 136 -2.31 -10.92 13.48
CA LEU A 136 -2.48 -11.46 12.13
C LEU A 136 -2.45 -10.38 11.05
N GLN A 137 -2.91 -9.16 11.37
CA GLN A 137 -2.85 -8.06 10.40
C GLN A 137 -1.41 -7.59 10.19
N GLU A 138 -0.64 -7.48 11.27
CA GLU A 138 0.78 -7.14 11.18
C GLU A 138 1.58 -8.23 10.45
N GLN A 139 1.27 -9.51 10.67
CA GLN A 139 1.86 -10.60 9.88
C GLN A 139 1.56 -10.46 8.39
N ARG A 140 0.31 -10.14 8.03
CA ARG A 140 -0.07 -9.89 6.63
C ARG A 140 0.70 -8.69 6.06
N ASN A 141 0.80 -7.60 6.81
CA ASN A 141 1.54 -6.40 6.41
C ASN A 141 3.01 -6.73 6.12
N CYS A 142 3.65 -7.55 6.95
CA CYS A 142 5.02 -8.01 6.73
C CYS A 142 5.15 -8.87 5.46
N ARG A 143 4.23 -9.82 5.23
CA ARG A 143 4.22 -10.67 4.03
C ARG A 143 4.06 -9.83 2.76
N ASP A 144 3.09 -8.92 2.76
CA ASP A 144 2.84 -8.04 1.62
C ASP A 144 4.07 -7.20 1.30
N ALA A 145 4.75 -6.69 2.32
CA ALA A 145 5.99 -5.95 2.15
C ALA A 145 7.12 -6.83 1.58
N LEU A 146 7.32 -8.05 2.12
CA LEU A 146 8.32 -9.01 1.62
C LEU A 146 8.08 -9.41 0.16
N TRP A 147 6.80 -9.60 -0.23
CA TRP A 147 6.45 -9.96 -1.60
C TRP A 147 6.87 -8.91 -2.64
N HIS A 148 6.91 -7.65 -2.22
CA HIS A 148 7.27 -6.52 -3.08
C HIS A 148 8.76 -6.15 -3.03
N LYS A 149 9.57 -6.87 -2.23
CA LYS A 149 11.02 -6.66 -2.22
C LYS A 149 11.69 -7.24 -3.47
N LYS A 150 12.85 -6.66 -3.80
CA LYS A 150 13.66 -7.13 -4.92
C LYS A 150 14.19 -8.53 -4.69
N PHE A 151 14.08 -9.38 -5.70
CA PHE A 151 14.64 -10.75 -5.70
C PHE A 151 15.92 -10.83 -6.53
N PRO A 152 16.84 -11.77 -6.24
CA PRO A 152 16.79 -12.74 -5.14
C PRO A 152 17.05 -12.08 -3.77
N PHE A 153 16.53 -12.68 -2.70
CA PHE A 153 16.85 -12.25 -1.33
C PHE A 153 18.30 -12.62 -0.98
N PRO A 154 18.94 -11.85 -0.08
CA PRO A 154 20.27 -12.17 0.42
C PRO A 154 20.32 -13.53 1.12
N ALA A 155 21.39 -14.29 0.89
CA ALA A 155 21.52 -15.67 1.41
C ALA A 155 21.49 -15.75 2.96
N GLU A 156 21.90 -14.70 3.63
CA GLU A 156 21.83 -14.56 5.09
C GLU A 156 20.40 -14.57 5.65
N THR A 157 19.39 -14.31 4.82
CA THR A 157 17.98 -14.34 5.22
C THR A 157 17.36 -15.74 5.17
N PHE A 158 17.96 -16.68 4.43
CA PHE A 158 17.41 -18.02 4.21
C PHE A 158 17.19 -18.83 5.49
N PRO A 159 18.13 -18.86 6.46
CA PRO A 159 17.90 -19.59 7.72
C PRO A 159 16.67 -19.09 8.47
N THR A 160 16.41 -17.79 8.42
CA THR A 160 15.21 -17.20 9.06
C THR A 160 13.94 -17.65 8.35
N ILE A 161 13.92 -17.65 7.03
CA ILE A 161 12.77 -18.10 6.23
C ILE A 161 12.52 -19.61 6.46
N GLU A 162 13.56 -20.44 6.45
CA GLU A 162 13.48 -21.87 6.72
C GLU A 162 12.94 -22.17 8.12
N LYS A 163 13.36 -21.37 9.12
CA LYS A 163 12.80 -21.43 10.47
C LYS A 163 11.30 -21.15 10.48
N ILE A 164 10.85 -20.10 9.78
CA ILE A 164 9.42 -19.77 9.68
C ILE A 164 8.64 -20.91 9.04
N ILE A 165 9.13 -21.48 7.95
CA ILE A 165 8.53 -22.64 7.26
C ILE A 165 8.34 -23.83 8.23
N SER A 166 9.26 -24.02 9.17
CA SER A 166 9.24 -25.18 10.09
C SER A 166 8.11 -25.11 11.12
N TRP A 167 7.69 -23.94 11.56
CA TRP A 167 6.70 -23.78 12.61
C TRP A 167 5.36 -23.19 12.13
N ASN A 168 5.34 -22.37 11.06
CA ASN A 168 4.12 -21.74 10.58
C ASN A 168 3.50 -22.55 9.42
N LYS A 169 2.40 -23.26 9.73
CA LYS A 169 1.70 -24.08 8.73
C LYS A 169 0.85 -23.24 7.78
N GLU A 170 0.28 -22.12 8.24
CA GLU A 170 -0.64 -21.29 7.47
C GLU A 170 0.08 -20.56 6.33
N ASP A 171 1.24 -19.96 6.63
CA ASP A 171 2.00 -19.19 5.66
C ASP A 171 3.14 -19.98 5.01
N LYS A 172 3.24 -21.30 5.27
CA LYS A 172 4.29 -22.16 4.74
C LYS A 172 4.53 -21.98 3.25
N HIS A 173 3.46 -22.01 2.47
CA HIS A 173 3.55 -21.87 1.01
C HIS A 173 4.07 -20.50 0.56
N PHE A 174 3.71 -19.44 1.27
CA PHE A 174 4.23 -18.11 0.98
C PHE A 174 5.75 -18.07 1.15
N PHE A 175 6.28 -18.55 2.28
CA PHE A 175 7.71 -18.52 2.55
C PHE A 175 8.51 -19.48 1.67
N ILE A 176 7.95 -20.64 1.29
CA ILE A 176 8.54 -21.52 0.25
C ILE A 176 8.68 -20.78 -1.07
N ASN A 177 7.67 -20.00 -1.47
CA ASN A 177 7.73 -19.20 -2.70
C ASN A 177 8.81 -18.12 -2.64
N LEU A 178 9.02 -17.46 -1.49
CA LEU A 178 10.11 -16.51 -1.32
C LEU A 178 11.49 -17.18 -1.51
N LEU A 179 11.69 -18.37 -0.91
CA LEU A 179 12.89 -19.16 -1.13
C LEU A 179 13.05 -19.58 -2.59
N LEU A 180 11.98 -20.04 -3.22
CA LEU A 180 12.02 -20.52 -4.61
C LEU A 180 12.43 -19.39 -5.57
N ARG A 181 11.92 -18.18 -5.35
CA ARG A 181 12.30 -16.99 -6.13
C ARG A 181 13.74 -16.52 -5.86
N SER A 182 14.33 -16.92 -4.73
CA SER A 182 15.67 -16.51 -4.31
C SER A 182 16.71 -17.60 -4.52
N SER A 183 16.40 -18.86 -4.21
CA SER A 183 17.30 -20.02 -4.35
C SER A 183 16.50 -21.31 -4.44
N TYR A 184 16.55 -21.96 -5.60
CA TYR A 184 15.92 -23.25 -5.80
C TYR A 184 16.49 -24.33 -4.85
N GLU A 185 17.80 -24.36 -4.63
CA GLU A 185 18.44 -25.37 -3.78
C GLU A 185 17.94 -25.31 -2.33
N HIS A 186 17.71 -24.10 -1.80
CA HIS A 186 17.13 -23.90 -0.46
C HIS A 186 15.63 -24.24 -0.41
N ALA A 187 14.90 -23.99 -1.49
CA ALA A 187 13.46 -24.30 -1.56
C ALA A 187 13.17 -25.79 -1.77
N LYS A 188 14.07 -26.51 -2.50
CA LYS A 188 13.87 -27.89 -2.93
C LYS A 188 13.44 -28.86 -1.84
N PRO A 189 14.00 -28.85 -0.61
CA PRO A 189 13.58 -29.76 0.48
C PRO A 189 12.09 -29.60 0.86
N TYR A 190 11.49 -28.47 0.60
CA TYR A 190 10.12 -28.13 0.98
C TYR A 190 9.09 -28.34 -0.15
N LEU A 191 9.53 -28.66 -1.37
CA LEU A 191 8.64 -28.83 -2.52
C LEU A 191 8.03 -30.24 -2.62
N THR A 192 8.57 -31.20 -1.87
CA THR A 192 8.19 -32.63 -1.94
C THR A 192 7.36 -33.09 -0.75
N THR A 193 6.93 -32.19 0.10
CA THR A 193 6.06 -32.42 1.27
C THR A 193 4.77 -31.66 1.15
#